data_13a10e8d82dcb954a1177595079b8efc
#
_entry.id   13a10e8d82dcb954a1177595079b8efc
#
_cell.length_a   1.000
_cell.length_b   1.000
_cell.length_c   1.000
_cell.angle_alpha   90.00
_cell.angle_beta   90.00
_cell.angle_gamma   90.00
#
_symmetry.space_group_name_H-M   'P 1'
#
loop_
_entity.id
_entity.type
_entity.pdbx_description
1 polymer ?
#
loop_
_entity_poly.entity_id
_entity_poly.type
_entity_poly.pdbx_seq_one_letter_code
_entity_poly.pdbx_strand_id
1 'polypeptide(L)'
;GLEDKVEFVKGDSVEFMKNTEEKYDLVFLDGNHDYDVVMREVPEALNILNPNGMILLHDYFPECKPLWPNSSNVVCTGPYIGVQQLQQQGLKFFVEPCGNMPWETKYPNEHATSLAVGVRYE
;
A
#
# COMPACT_ATOMS: atom_id res chain seq x y z
N GLY A 1 -27.48 9.84 2.62
CA GLY A 1 -26.49 8.91 2.14
C GLY A 1 -25.09 9.21 2.69
N LEU A 2 -24.08 8.69 2.01
CA LEU A 2 -22.68 8.86 2.42
C LEU A 2 -21.97 9.95 1.62
N GLU A 3 -22.66 10.65 0.75
CA GLU A 3 -22.10 11.65 -0.17
C GLU A 3 -21.39 12.79 0.56
N ASP A 4 -21.88 13.15 1.72
CA ASP A 4 -21.30 14.17 2.59
C ASP A 4 -20.11 13.65 3.42
N LYS A 5 -19.82 12.35 3.35
CA LYS A 5 -18.69 11.70 4.05
C LYS A 5 -17.52 11.38 3.14
N VAL A 6 -17.67 11.58 1.82
CA VAL A 6 -16.67 11.24 0.81
C VAL A 6 -16.37 12.47 -0.02
N GLU A 7 -15.10 12.80 -0.12
CA GLU A 7 -14.59 13.85 -1.01
C GLU A 7 -13.79 13.20 -2.15
N PHE A 8 -14.13 13.53 -3.39
CA PHE A 8 -13.42 13.06 -4.56
C PHE A 8 -12.45 14.12 -5.04
N VAL A 9 -11.17 13.81 -5.02
CA VAL A 9 -10.11 14.70 -5.50
C VAL A 9 -9.45 14.06 -6.71
N LYS A 10 -9.50 14.76 -7.86
CA LYS A 10 -8.81 14.33 -9.07
C LYS A 10 -7.44 14.99 -9.14
N GLY A 11 -6.39 14.19 -9.31
CA GLY A 11 -5.05 14.73 -9.43
C GLY A 11 -3.97 13.69 -9.14
N ASP A 12 -2.74 14.15 -9.08
CA ASP A 12 -1.59 13.34 -8.70
C ASP A 12 -1.60 13.12 -7.19
N SER A 13 -1.46 11.87 -6.76
CA SER A 13 -1.50 11.48 -5.35
C SER A 13 -0.36 12.09 -4.55
N VAL A 14 0.83 12.11 -5.11
CA VAL A 14 2.02 12.66 -4.44
C VAL A 14 1.83 14.16 -4.19
N GLU A 15 1.37 14.89 -5.20
CA GLU A 15 1.10 16.33 -5.07
C GLU A 15 -0.01 16.61 -4.05
N PHE A 16 -1.07 15.79 -4.05
CA PHE A 16 -2.11 15.89 -3.03
C PHE A 16 -1.54 15.72 -1.63
N MET A 17 -0.77 14.65 -1.40
CA MET A 17 -0.22 14.34 -0.08
C MET A 17 0.80 15.38 0.40
N LYS A 18 1.58 15.96 -0.52
CA LYS A 18 2.51 17.04 -0.18
C LYS A 18 1.82 18.34 0.24
N ASN A 19 0.64 18.60 -0.30
CA ASN A 19 -0.04 19.89 -0.13
C ASN A 19 -1.16 19.86 0.91
N THR A 20 -1.61 18.67 1.35
CA THR A 20 -2.64 18.56 2.36
C THR A 20 -2.09 18.89 3.76
N GLU A 21 -2.87 19.64 4.53
CA GLU A 21 -2.61 19.86 5.96
C GLU A 21 -3.32 18.83 6.84
N GLU A 22 -4.20 18.05 6.24
CA GLU A 22 -4.95 17.00 6.94
C GLU A 22 -4.06 15.82 7.31
N LYS A 23 -4.41 15.16 8.42
CA LYS A 23 -3.80 13.91 8.84
C LYS A 23 -4.83 12.80 8.84
N TYR A 24 -4.39 11.60 8.55
CA TYR A 24 -5.26 10.45 8.31
C TYR A 24 -4.86 9.27 9.19
N ASP A 25 -5.85 8.50 9.59
CA ASP A 25 -5.63 7.26 10.36
C ASP A 25 -5.30 6.09 9.44
N LEU A 26 -5.75 6.18 8.20
CA LEU A 26 -5.51 5.16 7.17
C LEU A 26 -5.29 5.82 5.82
N VAL A 27 -4.24 5.39 5.12
CA VAL A 27 -4.01 5.75 3.72
C VAL A 27 -3.92 4.47 2.90
N PHE A 28 -4.77 4.34 1.89
CA PHE A 28 -4.78 3.17 1.02
C PHE A 28 -4.13 3.51 -0.33
N LEU A 29 -3.02 2.86 -0.64
CA LEU A 29 -2.28 3.04 -1.87
C LEU A 29 -2.59 1.90 -2.84
N ASP A 30 -3.48 2.16 -3.79
CA ASP A 30 -3.95 1.22 -4.81
C ASP A 30 -4.02 1.88 -6.20
N GLY A 31 -3.17 2.87 -6.42
CA GLY A 31 -3.09 3.56 -7.70
C GLY A 31 -2.07 2.92 -8.63
N ASN A 32 -1.05 3.67 -9.01
CA ASN A 32 0.03 3.17 -9.82
C ASN A 32 1.06 2.44 -8.95
N HIS A 33 1.35 1.18 -9.28
CA HIS A 33 2.28 0.33 -8.56
C HIS A 33 3.66 0.20 -9.22
N ASP A 34 4.01 1.13 -10.10
CA ASP A 34 5.37 1.22 -10.62
C ASP A 34 6.34 1.63 -9.51
N TYR A 35 7.55 1.08 -9.56
CA TYR A 35 8.59 1.35 -8.57
C TYR A 35 8.81 2.85 -8.31
N ASP A 36 8.93 3.65 -9.37
CA ASP A 36 9.19 5.09 -9.24
C ASP A 36 8.05 5.84 -8.54
N VAL A 37 6.81 5.40 -8.75
CA VAL A 37 5.65 5.98 -8.08
C VAL A 37 5.63 5.58 -6.61
N VAL A 38 5.85 4.31 -6.30
CA VAL A 38 5.90 3.80 -4.93
C VAL A 38 6.96 4.52 -4.11
N MET A 39 8.14 4.75 -4.70
CA MET A 39 9.24 5.48 -4.06
C MET A 39 8.87 6.91 -3.67
N ARG A 40 7.93 7.52 -4.37
CA ARG A 40 7.44 8.87 -4.06
C ARG A 40 6.21 8.88 -3.17
N GLU A 41 5.28 7.93 -3.38
CA GLU A 41 4.02 7.88 -2.64
C GLU A 41 4.20 7.45 -1.17
N VAL A 42 4.96 6.41 -0.92
CA VAL A 42 5.07 5.83 0.42
C VAL A 42 5.61 6.81 1.45
N PRO A 43 6.69 7.57 1.19
CA PRO A 43 7.16 8.58 2.13
C PRO A 43 6.10 9.64 2.43
N GLU A 44 5.39 10.13 1.43
CA GLU A 44 4.36 11.15 1.61
C GLU A 44 3.13 10.58 2.34
N ALA A 45 2.73 9.36 2.03
CA ALA A 45 1.65 8.69 2.76
C ALA A 45 1.98 8.55 4.25
N LEU A 46 3.21 8.18 4.58
CA LEU A 46 3.65 8.10 5.98
C LEU A 46 3.66 9.48 6.66
N ASN A 47 4.00 10.54 5.92
CA ASN A 47 4.04 11.90 6.46
C ASN A 47 2.66 12.44 6.85
N ILE A 48 1.60 12.00 6.19
CA ILE A 48 0.24 12.46 6.47
C ILE A 48 -0.52 11.56 7.45
N LEU A 49 0.13 10.54 8.02
CA LEU A 49 -0.50 9.70 9.03
C LEU A 49 -0.57 10.39 10.38
N ASN A 50 -1.68 10.21 11.06
CA ASN A 50 -1.78 10.43 12.50
C ASN A 50 -0.82 9.50 13.26
N PRO A 51 -0.47 9.80 14.51
CA PRO A 51 0.16 8.83 15.39
C PRO A 51 -0.70 7.55 15.45
N ASN A 52 -0.08 6.38 15.33
CA ASN A 52 -0.75 5.08 15.24
C ASN A 52 -1.58 4.85 13.97
N GLY A 53 -1.49 5.73 13.00
CA GLY A 53 -2.08 5.51 11.67
C GLY A 53 -1.32 4.45 10.88
N MET A 54 -1.94 3.96 9.81
CA MET A 54 -1.35 2.94 8.97
C MET A 54 -1.56 3.22 7.49
N ILE A 55 -0.67 2.68 6.66
CA ILE A 55 -0.90 2.60 5.23
C ILE A 55 -1.31 1.18 4.85
N LEU A 56 -2.18 1.05 3.86
CA LEU A 56 -2.43 -0.21 3.15
C LEU A 56 -1.80 -0.11 1.77
N LEU A 57 -1.01 -1.10 1.43
CA LEU A 57 -0.39 -1.24 0.12
C LEU A 57 -1.09 -2.36 -0.64
N HIS A 58 -1.59 -2.08 -1.84
CA HIS A 58 -2.09 -3.10 -2.76
C HIS A 58 -0.95 -3.57 -3.67
N ASP A 59 -1.12 -4.74 -4.29
CA ASP A 59 -0.14 -5.36 -5.19
C ASP A 59 1.25 -5.56 -4.55
N TYR A 60 1.26 -5.84 -3.24
CA TYR A 60 2.48 -6.18 -2.51
C TYR A 60 2.70 -7.69 -2.57
N PHE A 61 3.68 -8.12 -3.35
CA PHE A 61 4.04 -9.52 -3.55
C PHE A 61 5.39 -9.79 -2.87
N PRO A 62 5.40 -10.42 -1.69
CA PRO A 62 6.64 -10.70 -0.97
C PRO A 62 7.64 -11.46 -1.82
N GLU A 63 8.88 -11.01 -1.84
CA GLU A 63 9.98 -11.56 -2.64
C GLU A 63 9.68 -11.62 -4.15
N CYS A 64 8.73 -10.82 -4.61
CA CYS A 64 8.27 -10.79 -6.01
C CYS A 64 7.77 -12.14 -6.50
N LYS A 65 7.14 -12.91 -5.63
CA LYS A 65 6.60 -14.24 -5.94
C LYS A 65 5.09 -14.23 -6.04
N PRO A 66 4.49 -15.08 -6.88
CA PRO A 66 3.04 -15.27 -6.90
C PRO A 66 2.52 -15.73 -5.54
N LEU A 67 1.32 -15.27 -5.17
CA LEU A 67 0.70 -15.63 -3.89
C LEU A 67 0.03 -17.00 -3.91
N TRP A 68 -0.27 -17.51 -5.09
CA TRP A 68 -0.91 -18.81 -5.27
C TRP A 68 -0.26 -19.57 -6.43
N PRO A 69 -0.09 -20.91 -6.28
CA PRO A 69 0.84 -21.66 -7.13
C PRO A 69 0.38 -21.86 -8.57
N ASN A 70 -0.91 -21.78 -8.85
CA ASN A 70 -1.47 -22.03 -10.19
C ASN A 70 -1.82 -20.73 -10.94
N SER A 71 -1.32 -19.62 -10.46
CA SER A 71 -1.64 -18.36 -11.09
C SER A 71 -0.69 -18.10 -12.26
N SER A 72 -1.27 -17.85 -13.43
CA SER A 72 -0.57 -17.24 -14.56
C SER A 72 -0.42 -15.73 -14.37
N ASN A 73 -0.60 -15.23 -13.16
CA ASN A 73 -0.71 -13.84 -12.86
C ASN A 73 0.61 -13.12 -12.98
N VAL A 74 0.53 -11.95 -13.56
CA VAL A 74 1.61 -10.98 -13.52
C VAL A 74 1.81 -10.54 -12.08
N VAL A 75 3.00 -10.74 -11.57
CA VAL A 75 3.40 -10.24 -10.26
C VAL A 75 3.85 -8.80 -10.40
N CYS A 76 3.23 -7.90 -9.64
CA CYS A 76 3.70 -6.52 -9.54
C CYS A 76 4.90 -6.47 -8.61
N THR A 77 6.04 -6.01 -9.11
CA THR A 77 7.28 -5.98 -8.31
C THR A 77 7.51 -4.65 -7.61
N GLY A 78 6.91 -3.58 -8.13
CA GLY A 78 7.17 -2.21 -7.67
C GLY A 78 6.95 -1.98 -6.18
N PRO A 79 5.81 -2.34 -5.60
CA PRO A 79 5.56 -2.12 -4.18
C PRO A 79 6.55 -2.84 -3.27
N TYR A 80 6.83 -4.11 -3.51
CA TYR A 80 7.79 -4.85 -2.68
C TYR A 80 9.20 -4.26 -2.79
N ILE A 81 9.71 -4.09 -4.01
CA ILE A 81 11.07 -3.57 -4.22
C ILE A 81 11.18 -2.13 -3.71
N GLY A 82 10.15 -1.30 -3.96
CA GLY A 82 10.13 0.07 -3.45
C GLY A 82 10.19 0.15 -1.94
N VAL A 83 9.41 -0.66 -1.23
CA VAL A 83 9.44 -0.76 0.23
C VAL A 83 10.83 -1.17 0.73
N GLN A 84 11.40 -2.23 0.14
CA GLN A 84 12.74 -2.69 0.52
C GLN A 84 13.78 -1.57 0.34
N GLN A 85 13.72 -0.86 -0.77
CA GLN A 85 14.64 0.23 -1.06
C GLN A 85 14.50 1.40 -0.09
N LEU A 86 13.26 1.81 0.22
CA LEU A 86 13.00 2.87 1.18
C LEU A 86 13.51 2.53 2.58
N GLN A 87 13.32 1.28 3.02
CA GLN A 87 13.85 0.80 4.30
C GLN A 87 15.39 0.81 4.31
N GLN A 88 16.01 0.39 3.23
CA GLN A 88 17.47 0.45 3.07
C GLN A 88 18.01 1.89 3.09
N GLN A 89 17.25 2.84 2.58
CA GLN A 89 17.57 4.26 2.65
C GLN A 89 17.32 4.89 4.03
N GLY A 90 16.82 4.12 4.98
CA GLY A 90 16.61 4.57 6.35
C GLY A 90 15.21 5.07 6.69
N LEU A 91 14.23 4.91 5.80
CA LEU A 91 12.85 5.24 6.12
C LEU A 91 12.32 4.25 7.17
N LYS A 92 11.87 4.79 8.30
CA LYS A 92 11.53 3.99 9.48
C LYS A 92 10.06 3.58 9.46
N PHE A 93 9.78 2.44 8.90
CA PHE A 93 8.45 1.84 8.90
C PHE A 93 8.54 0.32 8.77
N PHE A 94 7.56 -0.37 9.35
CA PHE A 94 7.38 -1.79 9.16
C PHE A 94 6.32 -2.04 8.11
N VAL A 95 6.50 -3.10 7.31
CA VAL A 95 5.49 -3.59 6.38
C VAL A 95 5.30 -5.07 6.62
N GLU A 96 4.04 -5.46 6.79
CA GLU A 96 3.65 -6.84 7.00
C GLU A 96 2.59 -7.25 5.98
N PRO A 97 2.81 -8.31 5.19
CA PRO A 97 1.77 -8.82 4.29
C PRO A 97 0.56 -9.28 5.10
N CYS A 98 -0.64 -9.01 4.61
CA CYS A 98 -1.87 -9.50 5.24
C CYS A 98 -2.01 -11.02 5.13
N GLY A 99 -1.35 -11.64 4.15
CA GLY A 99 -1.33 -13.09 4.00
C GLY A 99 -2.69 -13.67 3.62
N ASN A 100 -3.15 -14.67 4.36
CA ASN A 100 -4.42 -15.33 4.09
C ASN A 100 -5.57 -14.63 4.80
N MET A 101 -6.68 -14.52 4.08
CA MET A 101 -7.94 -13.99 4.60
C MET A 101 -8.85 -15.14 5.04
N PRO A 102 -9.78 -14.92 5.97
CA PRO A 102 -10.72 -15.97 6.40
C PRO A 102 -11.80 -16.29 5.37
N TRP A 103 -11.88 -15.54 4.28
CA TRP A 103 -12.83 -15.78 3.18
C TRP A 103 -12.08 -16.02 1.88
N GLU A 104 -12.76 -16.63 0.92
CA GLU A 104 -12.23 -16.80 -0.42
C GLU A 104 -12.09 -15.46 -1.14
N THR A 105 -11.05 -15.34 -1.94
CA THR A 105 -10.89 -14.24 -2.87
C THR A 105 -11.80 -14.45 -4.10
N LYS A 106 -11.59 -13.68 -5.16
CA LYS A 106 -12.31 -13.90 -6.43
C LYS A 106 -11.97 -15.25 -7.10
N TYR A 107 -10.95 -15.94 -6.61
CA TYR A 107 -10.55 -17.25 -7.12
C TYR A 107 -11.01 -18.33 -6.14
N PRO A 108 -11.72 -19.37 -6.61
CA PRO A 108 -12.17 -20.47 -5.75
C PRO A 108 -11.01 -21.14 -5.00
N ASN A 109 -11.21 -21.41 -3.72
CA ASN A 109 -10.25 -22.02 -2.80
C ASN A 109 -8.97 -21.19 -2.56
N GLU A 110 -8.95 -19.93 -2.97
CA GLU A 110 -7.82 -19.04 -2.72
C GLU A 110 -8.19 -18.00 -1.67
N HIS A 111 -7.35 -17.89 -0.65
CA HIS A 111 -7.55 -16.98 0.47
C HIS A 111 -6.46 -15.90 0.57
N ALA A 112 -5.42 -15.99 -0.25
CA ALA A 112 -4.30 -15.05 -0.21
C ALA A 112 -4.68 -13.70 -0.81
N THR A 113 -4.14 -12.64 -0.23
CA THR A 113 -4.29 -11.28 -0.74
C THR A 113 -2.94 -10.61 -0.93
N SER A 114 -2.85 -9.73 -1.93
CA SER A 114 -1.68 -8.89 -2.17
C SER A 114 -1.63 -7.62 -1.32
N LEU A 115 -2.47 -7.53 -0.29
CA LEU A 115 -2.45 -6.40 0.64
C LEU A 115 -1.31 -6.54 1.65
N ALA A 116 -0.73 -5.41 2.02
CA ALA A 116 0.20 -5.31 3.14
C ALA A 116 -0.12 -4.06 3.98
N VAL A 117 0.14 -4.16 5.27
CA VAL A 117 -0.02 -3.06 6.22
C VAL A 117 1.35 -2.46 6.52
N GLY A 118 1.47 -1.13 6.45
CA GLY A 118 2.67 -0.41 6.84
C GLY A 118 2.40 0.52 8.01
N VAL A 119 3.31 0.55 8.99
CA VAL A 119 3.25 1.44 10.14
C VAL A 119 4.60 2.08 10.38
N ARG A 120 4.58 3.38 10.75
CA ARG A 120 5.82 4.07 11.14
C ARG A 120 6.30 3.59 12.51
N TYR A 121 7.60 3.63 12.70
CA TYR A 121 8.22 3.58 14.02
C TYR A 121 9.28 4.66 14.16
N GLU A 122 9.60 4.99 15.34
CA GLU A 122 10.64 5.99 15.66
C GLU A 122 12.02 5.34 15.89
#